data_3c765045d7c47187197277925b2efe11
#
_entry.id   3c765045d7c47187197277925b2efe11
#
_cell.length_a   1.000
_cell.length_b   1.000
_cell.length_c   1.000
_cell.angle_alpha   90.00
_cell.angle_beta   90.00
_cell.angle_gamma   90.00
#
_symmetry.space_group_name_H-M   'P 1'
#
loop_
_entity.id
_entity.type
_entity.pdbx_description
1 polymer ?
#
loop_
_entity_poly.entity_id
_entity_poly.type
_entity_poly.pdbx_seq_one_letter_code
_entity_poly.pdbx_strand_id
1 'polypeptide(L)'
;MSDSANAYRTVVVGTDGSESSLRAVSRAGSIAGACGATLVIACAYLPTETDDRELSRAQDVLGDEAYQVVGSHPAEDTVRTAAERAAAAGARSVRTIAVQGSPVEALLDVVRREDADLLVVGNRGLNGIKGRLLGSVPADATRRSTCDVLVVHTTG
;
A
#
# COMPACT_ATOMS: atom_id res chain seq x y z
N MET A 1 6.71 -24.32 -18.90
CA MET A 1 6.37 -23.96 -18.15
C MET A 1 5.14 -23.71 -17.70
N SER A 2 4.73 -24.07 -16.84
CA SER A 2 3.36 -24.02 -16.52
C SER A 2 3.01 -22.88 -15.58
N ASP A 3 2.12 -22.03 -16.04
CA ASP A 3 1.65 -20.92 -15.21
C ASP A 3 0.86 -21.39 -14.01
N SER A 4 0.34 -22.59 -14.03
CA SER A 4 -0.47 -23.09 -12.94
C SER A 4 0.32 -23.31 -11.66
N ALA A 5 1.64 -23.29 -11.74
CA ALA A 5 2.48 -23.44 -10.57
C ALA A 5 2.60 -22.15 -9.76
N ASN A 6 2.22 -21.03 -10.32
CA ASN A 6 2.35 -19.75 -9.64
C ASN A 6 1.14 -19.49 -8.76
N ALA A 7 1.39 -19.16 -7.49
CA ALA A 7 0.31 -18.88 -6.56
C ALA A 7 -0.44 -17.60 -6.92
N TYR A 8 0.31 -16.60 -7.35
CA TYR A 8 -0.28 -15.29 -7.67
C TYR A 8 0.27 -14.76 -8.97
N ARG A 9 -0.56 -14.01 -9.68
CA ARG A 9 -0.18 -13.35 -10.94
C ARG A 9 -0.03 -11.86 -10.79
N THR A 10 -0.88 -11.24 -9.98
CA THR A 10 -0.88 -9.79 -9.78
C THR A 10 -1.05 -9.50 -8.31
N VAL A 11 -0.06 -8.85 -7.75
CA VAL A 11 -0.01 -8.52 -6.33
C VAL A 11 -0.11 -7.00 -6.21
N VAL A 12 -1.01 -6.52 -5.35
CA VAL A 12 -1.14 -5.10 -5.05
C VAL A 12 -0.65 -4.86 -3.64
N VAL A 13 0.14 -3.81 -3.42
CA VAL A 13 0.54 -3.39 -2.10
C VAL A 13 0.35 -1.89 -1.98
N GLY A 14 -0.13 -1.45 -0.82
CA GLY A 14 -0.30 -0.03 -0.54
C GLY A 14 0.86 0.51 0.28
N THR A 15 1.20 1.77 0.05
CA THR A 15 2.22 2.45 0.82
C THR A 15 1.86 3.90 1.01
N ASP A 16 2.22 4.45 2.16
CA ASP A 16 2.17 5.88 2.42
C ASP A 16 3.57 6.47 2.60
N GLY A 17 4.59 5.68 2.31
CA GLY A 17 5.98 6.10 2.45
C GLY A 17 6.56 5.87 3.83
N SER A 18 5.76 5.47 4.80
CA SER A 18 6.27 5.19 6.14
C SER A 18 7.13 3.93 6.11
N GLU A 19 8.04 3.82 7.07
CA GLU A 19 8.90 2.65 7.15
C GLU A 19 8.09 1.37 7.34
N SER A 20 7.01 1.46 8.11
CA SER A 20 6.12 0.32 8.30
C SER A 20 5.55 -0.15 6.97
N SER A 21 5.00 0.77 6.17
CA SER A 21 4.44 0.38 4.88
C SER A 21 5.51 -0.10 3.91
N LEU A 22 6.73 0.43 4.01
CA LEU A 22 7.81 -0.02 3.13
C LEU A 22 8.26 -1.44 3.46
N ARG A 23 8.10 -1.87 4.70
CA ARG A 23 8.34 -3.28 5.04
C ARG A 23 7.32 -4.19 4.36
N ALA A 24 6.08 -3.74 4.29
CA ALA A 24 5.07 -4.49 3.55
C ALA A 24 5.40 -4.53 2.06
N VAL A 25 5.91 -3.42 1.52
CA VAL A 25 6.35 -3.37 0.12
C VAL A 25 7.47 -4.37 -0.13
N SER A 26 8.45 -4.46 0.76
CA SER A 26 9.53 -5.43 0.61
C SER A 26 9.01 -6.86 0.60
N ARG A 27 8.08 -7.17 1.51
CA ARG A 27 7.50 -8.51 1.55
C ARG A 27 6.72 -8.82 0.26
N ALA A 28 5.95 -7.83 -0.22
CA ALA A 28 5.21 -8.00 -1.45
C ALA A 28 6.14 -8.19 -2.65
N GLY A 29 7.25 -7.46 -2.66
CA GLY A 29 8.24 -7.61 -3.71
C GLY A 29 8.86 -8.99 -3.73
N SER A 30 9.18 -9.51 -2.56
CA SER A 30 9.73 -10.86 -2.45
C SER A 30 8.73 -11.92 -2.94
N ILE A 31 7.47 -11.76 -2.55
CA ILE A 31 6.42 -12.69 -2.98
C ILE A 31 6.23 -12.62 -4.50
N ALA A 32 6.12 -11.42 -5.03
CA ALA A 32 5.92 -11.23 -6.47
C ALA A 32 7.10 -11.83 -7.24
N GLY A 33 8.32 -11.63 -6.78
CA GLY A 33 9.49 -12.21 -7.41
C GLY A 33 9.45 -13.73 -7.41
N ALA A 34 9.07 -14.31 -6.27
CA ALA A 34 9.01 -15.76 -6.15
C ALA A 34 7.91 -16.36 -7.04
N CYS A 35 6.81 -15.65 -7.23
CA CYS A 35 5.69 -16.14 -8.03
C CYS A 35 5.80 -15.77 -9.51
N GLY A 36 6.75 -14.92 -9.86
CA GLY A 36 6.78 -14.39 -11.22
C GLY A 36 5.61 -13.45 -11.49
N ALA A 37 5.10 -12.80 -10.44
CA ALA A 37 3.92 -11.95 -10.53
C ALA A 37 4.30 -10.51 -10.83
N THR A 38 3.33 -9.76 -11.35
CA THR A 38 3.45 -8.32 -11.47
C THR A 38 3.08 -7.71 -10.12
N LEU A 39 3.91 -6.82 -9.62
CA LEU A 39 3.62 -6.08 -8.40
C LEU A 39 3.12 -4.70 -8.76
N VAL A 40 1.96 -4.32 -8.25
CA VAL A 40 1.41 -2.98 -8.41
C VAL A 40 1.49 -2.28 -7.07
N ILE A 41 2.25 -1.21 -7.02
CA ILE A 41 2.43 -0.43 -5.80
C ILE A 41 1.53 0.79 -5.88
N ALA A 42 0.65 0.94 -4.93
CA ALA A 42 -0.33 2.01 -4.93
C ALA A 42 -0.13 2.93 -3.74
N CYS A 43 -0.23 4.22 -3.98
CA CYS A 43 -0.24 5.23 -2.94
C CYS A 43 -1.52 6.05 -3.09
N ALA A 44 -2.34 6.07 -2.06
CA ALA A 44 -3.51 6.92 -2.02
C ALA A 44 -3.10 8.32 -1.62
N TYR A 45 -3.69 9.32 -2.24
CA TYR A 45 -3.37 10.69 -1.90
C TYR A 45 -4.63 11.55 -1.84
N LEU A 46 -4.53 12.62 -1.09
CA LEU A 46 -5.59 13.62 -1.01
C LEU A 46 -5.31 14.73 -2.03
N PRO A 47 -6.36 15.34 -2.62
CA PRO A 47 -6.15 16.39 -3.61
C PRO A 47 -5.47 17.62 -3.00
N THR A 48 -4.68 18.30 -3.81
CA THR A 48 -3.96 19.50 -3.35
C THR A 48 -4.89 20.65 -3.02
N GLU A 49 -6.12 20.62 -3.53
CA GLU A 49 -7.11 21.64 -3.19
C GLU A 49 -7.70 21.43 -1.82
N THR A 50 -7.36 20.35 -1.15
CA THR A 50 -7.77 20.15 0.23
C THR A 50 -7.22 21.31 1.04
N ASP A 51 -8.07 21.89 1.86
CA ASP A 51 -7.73 23.06 2.64
C ASP A 51 -6.45 22.83 3.43
N ASP A 52 -5.40 23.57 3.07
CA ASP A 52 -4.11 23.46 3.74
C ASP A 52 -4.21 23.71 5.23
N ARG A 53 -5.15 24.55 5.64
CA ARG A 53 -5.36 24.84 7.06
C ARG A 53 -5.90 23.63 7.80
N GLU A 54 -6.80 22.88 7.18
CA GLU A 54 -7.30 21.67 7.81
C GLU A 54 -6.21 20.63 7.96
N LEU A 55 -5.36 20.51 6.96
CA LEU A 55 -4.25 19.58 7.03
C LEU A 55 -3.27 19.96 8.12
N SER A 56 -2.95 21.26 8.21
CA SER A 56 -2.05 21.75 9.24
C SER A 56 -2.61 21.50 10.64
N ARG A 57 -3.90 21.74 10.80
CA ARG A 57 -4.55 21.50 12.09
C ARG A 57 -4.54 20.02 12.46
N ALA A 58 -4.76 19.17 11.48
CA ALA A 58 -4.72 17.74 11.71
C ALA A 58 -3.33 17.30 12.17
N GLN A 59 -2.30 17.83 11.54
CA GLN A 59 -0.93 17.52 11.91
C GLN A 59 -0.60 18.01 13.32
N ASP A 60 -1.07 19.23 13.66
CA ASP A 60 -0.85 19.79 14.99
C ASP A 60 -1.52 18.95 16.07
N VAL A 61 -2.71 18.44 15.77
CA VAL A 61 -3.48 17.68 16.76
C VAL A 61 -2.99 16.24 16.84
N LEU A 62 -2.72 15.60 15.72
CA LEU A 62 -2.41 14.17 15.66
C LEU A 62 -0.92 13.87 15.65
N GLY A 63 -0.10 14.87 15.36
CA GLY A 63 1.35 14.67 15.31
C GLY A 63 1.73 13.65 14.25
N ASP A 64 2.56 12.69 14.63
CA ASP A 64 3.05 11.68 13.71
C ASP A 64 1.94 10.79 13.14
N GLU A 65 0.81 10.74 13.82
CA GLU A 65 -0.29 9.91 13.37
C GLU A 65 -1.05 10.53 12.21
N ALA A 66 -0.80 11.79 11.92
CA ALA A 66 -1.44 12.49 10.82
C ALA A 66 -0.69 12.31 9.49
N TYR A 67 0.25 11.38 9.44
CA TYR A 67 1.04 11.20 8.23
C TYR A 67 0.15 10.74 7.07
N GLN A 68 -0.05 11.62 6.12
CA GLN A 68 -0.85 11.35 4.92
C GLN A 68 -0.18 11.99 3.73
N VAL A 69 -0.36 11.37 2.58
CA VAL A 69 0.19 11.90 1.35
C VAL A 69 -0.81 12.88 0.75
N VAL A 70 -0.35 14.09 0.47
CA VAL A 70 -1.19 15.13 -0.09
C VAL A 70 -0.62 15.55 -1.44
N GLY A 71 -1.44 15.43 -2.47
CA GLY A 71 -1.05 15.80 -3.82
C GLY A 71 -0.42 14.65 -4.59
N SER A 72 -0.49 14.74 -5.92
CA SER A 72 -0.02 13.68 -6.78
C SER A 72 1.50 13.58 -6.84
N HIS A 73 2.22 14.71 -6.74
CA HIS A 73 3.69 14.67 -6.83
C HIS A 73 4.33 13.93 -5.67
N PRO A 74 3.95 14.21 -4.41
CA PRO A 74 4.49 13.42 -3.30
C PRO A 74 4.11 11.95 -3.39
N ALA A 75 2.90 11.65 -3.88
CA ALA A 75 2.48 10.26 -4.03
C ALA A 75 3.34 9.55 -5.08
N GLU A 76 3.65 10.22 -6.18
CA GLU A 76 4.49 9.66 -7.21
C GLU A 76 5.91 9.40 -6.71
N ASP A 77 6.44 10.31 -5.91
CA ASP A 77 7.75 10.11 -5.28
C ASP A 77 7.72 8.94 -4.31
N THR A 78 6.64 8.82 -3.56
CA THR A 78 6.47 7.73 -2.61
C THR A 78 6.49 6.38 -3.32
N VAL A 79 5.74 6.24 -4.40
CA VAL A 79 5.71 4.95 -5.11
C VAL A 79 7.01 4.67 -5.84
N ARG A 80 7.73 5.70 -6.26
CA ARG A 80 9.05 5.49 -6.88
C ARG A 80 10.03 4.91 -5.87
N THR A 81 10.08 5.47 -4.68
CA THR A 81 10.93 4.94 -3.61
C THR A 81 10.53 3.51 -3.26
N ALA A 82 9.23 3.27 -3.19
CA ALA A 82 8.72 1.94 -2.89
C ALA A 82 9.11 0.94 -3.98
N ALA A 83 9.08 1.37 -5.25
CA ALA A 83 9.46 0.50 -6.35
C ALA A 83 10.91 0.06 -6.25
N GLU A 84 11.80 0.98 -5.84
CA GLU A 84 13.19 0.63 -5.62
C GLU A 84 13.34 -0.41 -4.51
N ARG A 85 12.56 -0.24 -3.45
CA ARG A 85 12.58 -1.18 -2.33
C ARG A 85 12.08 -2.56 -2.76
N ALA A 86 11.03 -2.59 -3.56
CA ALA A 86 10.46 -3.84 -4.04
C ALA A 86 11.41 -4.57 -4.97
N ALA A 87 12.06 -3.83 -5.87
CA ALA A 87 13.03 -4.42 -6.78
C ALA A 87 14.20 -5.01 -6.01
N ALA A 88 14.69 -4.31 -4.99
CA ALA A 88 15.77 -4.83 -4.15
C ALA A 88 15.36 -6.11 -3.42
N ALA A 89 14.07 -6.27 -3.16
CA ALA A 89 13.54 -7.45 -2.47
C ALA A 89 13.27 -8.62 -3.42
N GLY A 90 13.35 -8.42 -4.72
CA GLY A 90 13.22 -9.50 -5.69
C GLY A 90 12.17 -9.33 -6.76
N ALA A 91 11.35 -8.27 -6.69
CA ALA A 91 10.32 -8.05 -7.71
C ALA A 91 10.98 -7.73 -9.06
N ARG A 92 10.48 -8.35 -10.11
CA ARG A 92 11.02 -8.14 -11.46
C ARG A 92 10.10 -7.31 -12.34
N SER A 93 8.81 -7.34 -12.07
CA SER A 93 7.83 -6.59 -12.84
C SER A 93 7.07 -5.71 -11.85
N VAL A 94 7.33 -4.41 -11.89
CA VAL A 94 6.75 -3.46 -10.93
C VAL A 94 6.05 -2.36 -11.69
N ARG A 95 4.82 -2.08 -11.30
CA ARG A 95 4.05 -0.94 -11.77
C ARG A 95 3.68 -0.09 -10.58
N THR A 96 3.60 1.21 -10.78
CA THR A 96 3.27 2.14 -9.70
C THR A 96 2.05 2.95 -10.10
N ILE A 97 1.23 3.27 -9.11
CA ILE A 97 0.04 4.06 -9.36
C ILE A 97 -0.25 4.95 -8.15
N ALA A 98 -0.50 6.22 -8.41
CA ALA A 98 -0.97 7.15 -7.39
C ALA A 98 -2.47 7.32 -7.60
N VAL A 99 -3.25 7.13 -6.55
CA VAL A 99 -4.71 7.10 -6.63
C VAL A 99 -5.29 8.12 -5.67
N GLN A 100 -6.16 8.96 -6.19
CA GLN A 100 -6.84 9.94 -5.34
C GLN A 100 -7.91 9.24 -4.53
N GLY A 101 -7.93 9.48 -3.23
CA GLY A 101 -8.94 8.93 -2.35
C GLY A 101 -8.39 8.46 -1.03
N SER A 102 -9.27 7.91 -0.21
CA SER A 102 -8.87 7.32 1.07
C SER A 102 -8.14 6.00 0.82
N PRO A 103 -7.25 5.59 1.74
CA PRO A 103 -6.42 4.41 1.51
C PRO A 103 -7.20 3.13 1.21
N VAL A 104 -8.22 2.82 2.00
CA VAL A 104 -8.96 1.57 1.79
C VAL A 104 -9.67 1.57 0.44
N GLU A 105 -10.40 2.65 0.15
CA GLU A 105 -11.14 2.71 -1.10
C GLU A 105 -10.21 2.68 -2.30
N ALA A 106 -9.09 3.40 -2.22
CA ALA A 106 -8.13 3.43 -3.31
C ALA A 106 -7.53 2.05 -3.55
N LEU A 107 -7.15 1.35 -2.49
CA LEU A 107 -6.54 0.02 -2.63
C LEU A 107 -7.52 -0.99 -3.20
N LEU A 108 -8.76 -0.98 -2.71
CA LEU A 108 -9.76 -1.90 -3.22
C LEU A 108 -10.10 -1.62 -4.68
N ASP A 109 -10.09 -0.35 -5.05
CA ASP A 109 -10.32 0.04 -6.43
C ASP A 109 -9.18 -0.47 -7.34
N VAL A 110 -7.93 -0.34 -6.89
CA VAL A 110 -6.79 -0.84 -7.64
C VAL A 110 -6.87 -2.35 -7.79
N VAL A 111 -7.23 -3.06 -6.71
CA VAL A 111 -7.40 -4.51 -6.78
C VAL A 111 -8.40 -4.89 -7.87
N ARG A 112 -9.52 -4.20 -7.92
CA ARG A 112 -10.54 -4.49 -8.94
C ARG A 112 -10.06 -4.15 -10.35
N ARG A 113 -9.45 -2.99 -10.52
CA ARG A 113 -9.02 -2.54 -11.85
C ARG A 113 -7.90 -3.39 -12.41
N GLU A 114 -7.00 -3.84 -11.54
CA GLU A 114 -5.85 -4.64 -11.98
C GLU A 114 -6.17 -6.14 -11.97
N ASP A 115 -7.38 -6.50 -11.55
CA ASP A 115 -7.76 -7.91 -11.42
C ASP A 115 -6.73 -8.66 -10.57
N ALA A 116 -6.37 -8.05 -9.45
CA ALA A 116 -5.34 -8.61 -8.58
C ALA A 116 -5.86 -9.81 -7.82
N ASP A 117 -4.96 -10.75 -7.54
CA ASP A 117 -5.29 -11.95 -6.78
C ASP A 117 -4.66 -11.98 -5.41
N LEU A 118 -3.84 -10.97 -5.08
CA LEU A 118 -3.31 -10.81 -3.73
C LEU A 118 -3.17 -9.32 -3.40
N LEU A 119 -3.69 -8.94 -2.25
CA LEU A 119 -3.48 -7.59 -1.69
C LEU A 119 -2.61 -7.72 -0.45
N VAL A 120 -1.55 -6.95 -0.37
CA VAL A 120 -0.62 -6.97 0.77
C VAL A 120 -0.72 -5.64 1.50
N VAL A 121 -0.92 -5.71 2.81
CA VAL A 121 -0.98 -4.53 3.66
C VAL A 121 -0.19 -4.80 4.94
N GLY A 122 0.31 -3.75 5.56
CA GLY A 122 0.95 -3.89 6.86
C GLY A 122 -0.10 -3.99 7.97
N ASN A 123 0.29 -4.56 9.09
CA ASN A 123 -0.66 -4.75 10.19
C ASN A 123 -1.06 -3.44 10.87
N ARG A 124 -0.25 -2.39 10.74
CA ARG A 124 -0.60 -1.07 11.25
C ARG A 124 -1.51 -0.32 10.30
N GLY A 125 -1.54 -0.74 9.04
CA GLY A 125 -2.25 -0.01 8.02
C GLY A 125 -1.49 1.23 7.60
N LEU A 126 -2.14 2.01 6.75
CA LEU A 126 -1.61 3.27 6.27
C LEU A 126 -2.19 4.35 7.17
N ASN A 127 -1.64 5.10 7.87
CA ASN A 127 -2.08 6.00 8.95
C ASN A 127 -2.18 5.25 10.27
N GLY A 128 -1.28 4.32 10.49
CA GLY A 128 -1.33 3.36 11.57
C GLY A 128 -1.80 3.87 12.92
N ILE A 129 -2.71 3.12 13.49
CA ILE A 129 -3.14 3.36 14.86
C ILE A 129 -2.19 2.58 15.75
N LYS A 130 -1.60 3.26 16.70
CA LYS A 130 -0.72 2.60 17.65
C LYS A 130 -1.52 1.72 18.57
N GLY A 131 -0.97 0.57 18.92
CA GLY A 131 -1.58 -0.27 19.89
C GLY A 131 -1.73 -1.70 19.44
N ARG A 132 -2.62 -2.39 20.11
CA ARG A 132 -2.77 -3.82 19.99
C ARG A 132 -3.66 -4.25 18.83
N LEU A 133 -4.50 -3.36 18.38
CA LEU A 133 -5.48 -3.71 17.37
C LEU A 133 -4.92 -3.55 15.98
N LEU A 134 -5.45 -4.33 15.08
CA LEU A 134 -5.16 -4.19 13.67
C LEU A 134 -5.61 -2.81 13.20
N GLY A 135 -4.82 -2.15 12.39
CA GLY A 135 -5.18 -0.85 11.85
C GLY A 135 -6.44 -0.92 10.98
N SER A 136 -7.07 0.23 10.74
CA SER A 136 -8.32 0.26 10.00
C SER A 136 -8.17 -0.22 8.56
N VAL A 137 -7.05 0.11 7.90
CA VAL A 137 -6.85 -0.31 6.51
C VAL A 137 -6.78 -1.84 6.41
N PRO A 138 -5.93 -2.54 7.18
CA PRO A 138 -5.90 -3.99 7.06
C PRO A 138 -7.20 -4.64 7.51
N ALA A 139 -7.87 -4.10 8.52
CA ALA A 139 -9.14 -4.67 8.97
C ALA A 139 -10.21 -4.56 7.89
N ASP A 140 -10.34 -3.40 7.28
CA ASP A 140 -11.31 -3.18 6.22
C ASP A 140 -10.95 -3.95 4.95
N ALA A 141 -9.66 -4.00 4.62
CA ALA A 141 -9.22 -4.72 3.44
C ALA A 141 -9.55 -6.20 3.54
N THR A 142 -9.30 -6.82 4.70
CA THR A 142 -9.60 -8.25 4.86
C THR A 142 -11.09 -8.52 4.75
N ARG A 143 -11.92 -7.59 5.18
CA ARG A 143 -13.36 -7.77 5.17
C ARG A 143 -13.97 -7.52 3.79
N ARG A 144 -13.41 -6.59 3.02
CA ARG A 144 -14.03 -6.08 1.80
C ARG A 144 -13.33 -6.50 0.51
N SER A 145 -12.16 -7.08 0.59
CA SER A 145 -11.39 -7.44 -0.59
C SER A 145 -12.06 -8.57 -1.37
N THR A 146 -11.91 -8.54 -2.69
CA THR A 146 -12.39 -9.61 -3.56
C THR A 146 -11.30 -10.65 -3.83
N CYS A 147 -10.12 -10.48 -3.24
CA CYS A 147 -9.02 -11.42 -3.41
C CYS A 147 -8.37 -11.71 -2.06
N ASP A 148 -7.38 -12.57 -2.07
CA ASP A 148 -6.61 -12.89 -0.86
C ASP A 148 -5.95 -11.65 -0.30
N VAL A 149 -5.86 -11.56 1.02
CA VAL A 149 -5.21 -10.45 1.69
C VAL A 149 -4.14 -11.01 2.63
N LEU A 150 -2.92 -10.52 2.46
CA LEU A 150 -1.82 -10.83 3.35
C LEU A 150 -1.56 -9.63 4.23
N VAL A 151 -1.65 -9.81 5.54
CA VAL A 151 -1.32 -8.77 6.50
C VAL A 151 0.10 -9.02 6.99
N VAL A 152 1.01 -8.13 6.65
CA VAL A 152 2.42 -8.27 7.01
C VAL A 152 2.64 -7.64 8.37
N HIS A 153 3.30 -8.38 9.25
CA HIS A 153 3.65 -7.85 10.56
C HIS A 153 4.85 -6.92 10.40
N THR A 154 4.61 -5.62 10.55
CA THR A 154 5.61 -4.59 10.27
C THR A 154 6.12 -3.91 11.53
N THR A 155 5.52 -4.21 12.67
CA THR A 155 5.92 -3.62 13.95
C THR A 155 6.57 -4.68 14.78
N GLY A 156 7.69 -4.39 15.28
CA GLY A 156 8.33 -5.45 15.96
C GLY A 156 9.02 -5.51 17.00
#